data_a936ca58c71bbf7eee4a29d6d494757b
#
_entry.id   a936ca58c71bbf7eee4a29d6d494757b
#
_cell.length_a   1.000
_cell.length_b   1.000
_cell.length_c   1.000
_cell.angle_alpha   90.00
_cell.angle_beta   90.00
_cell.angle_gamma   90.00
#
_symmetry.space_group_name_H-M   'P 1'
#
loop_
_entity.id
_entity.type
_entity.pdbx_description
1 polymer ?
#
loop_
_entity_poly.entity_id
_entity_poly.type
_entity_poly.pdbx_seq_one_letter_code
_entity_poly.pdbx_strand_id
1 'polypeptide(L)'
;MRRFKLETKQIEFLKKMYPDNELVQRVLKSEKNGTFEVDVDTKIDFMEFIEDESIYWMDANHEASPKTYMLESIRDDIFYQTN
;
A
#
# COMPACT_ATOMS: atom_id res chain seq x y z
N MET A 1 17.59 -3.32 1.53
CA MET A 1 16.34 -2.74 2.09
C MET A 1 15.80 -1.63 1.21
N ARG A 2 14.50 -1.54 1.12
CA ARG A 2 13.81 -0.46 0.41
C ARG A 2 13.13 0.46 1.41
N ARG A 3 13.23 1.76 1.18
CA ARG A 3 12.65 2.78 2.06
C ARG A 3 11.68 3.64 1.30
N PHE A 4 10.56 3.97 1.93
CA PHE A 4 9.56 4.83 1.33
C PHE A 4 8.75 5.53 2.43
N LYS A 5 8.08 6.61 2.05
CA LYS A 5 7.18 7.35 2.92
C LYS A 5 5.78 7.32 2.35
N LEU A 6 4.79 7.34 3.23
CA LEU A 6 3.39 7.43 2.85
C LEU A 6 2.76 8.63 3.57
N GLU A 7 1.72 9.17 2.96
CA GLU A 7 0.94 10.23 3.59
C GLU A 7 0.09 9.69 4.71
N THR A 8 -0.25 10.52 5.69
CA THR A 8 -1.07 10.12 6.83
C THR A 8 -2.38 9.47 6.39
N LYS A 9 -3.04 10.05 5.39
CA LYS A 9 -4.32 9.51 4.87
C LYS A 9 -4.17 8.11 4.29
N GLN A 10 -3.03 7.82 3.66
CA GLN A 10 -2.73 6.49 3.11
C GLN A 10 -2.52 5.48 4.23
N ILE A 11 -1.79 5.88 5.26
CA ILE A 11 -1.52 5.02 6.42
C ILE A 11 -2.84 4.70 7.14
N GLU A 12 -3.67 5.71 7.37
CA GLU A 12 -4.97 5.53 8.02
C GLU A 12 -5.89 4.63 7.21
N PHE A 13 -5.89 4.79 5.89
CA PHE A 13 -6.66 3.92 4.99
C PHE A 13 -6.25 2.46 5.16
N LEU A 14 -4.93 2.19 5.15
CA LEU A 14 -4.42 0.82 5.31
C LEU A 14 -4.81 0.23 6.67
N LYS A 15 -4.71 1.02 7.73
CA LYS A 15 -5.08 0.57 9.08
C LYS A 15 -6.57 0.25 9.18
N LYS A 16 -7.41 1.05 8.54
CA LYS A 16 -8.86 0.89 8.59
C LYS A 16 -9.34 -0.28 7.74
N MET A 17 -8.77 -0.42 6.54
CA MET A 17 -9.24 -1.43 5.58
C MET A 17 -8.67 -2.82 5.83
N TYR A 18 -7.46 -2.90 6.36
CA TYR A 18 -6.75 -4.17 6.48
C TYR A 18 -6.17 -4.40 7.88
N PRO A 19 -7.01 -4.28 8.94
CA PRO A 19 -6.49 -4.41 10.31
C PRO A 19 -5.96 -5.80 10.65
N ASP A 20 -6.45 -6.83 9.94
CA ASP A 20 -6.08 -8.22 10.21
C ASP A 20 -5.17 -8.83 9.14
N ASN A 21 -4.71 -8.03 8.18
CA ASN A 21 -3.85 -8.52 7.12
C ASN A 21 -2.39 -8.51 7.58
N GLU A 22 -1.78 -9.68 7.63
CA GLU A 22 -0.41 -9.82 8.14
C GLU A 22 0.62 -9.05 7.33
N LEU A 23 0.48 -9.04 6.01
CA LEU A 23 1.42 -8.35 5.13
C LEU A 23 1.35 -6.83 5.35
N VAL A 24 0.14 -6.28 5.40
CA VAL A 24 -0.08 -4.86 5.67
C VAL A 24 0.47 -4.50 7.05
N GLN A 25 0.20 -5.33 8.07
CA GLN A 25 0.70 -5.07 9.42
C GLN A 25 2.23 -5.13 9.48
N ARG A 26 2.85 -6.04 8.75
CA ARG A 26 4.31 -6.12 8.68
C ARG A 26 4.90 -4.84 8.11
N VAL A 27 4.32 -4.31 7.03
CA VAL A 27 4.77 -3.07 6.42
C VAL A 27 4.57 -1.91 7.41
N LEU A 28 3.39 -1.80 8.02
CA LEU A 28 3.10 -0.72 8.96
C LEU A 28 4.02 -0.73 10.17
N LYS A 29 4.40 -1.90 10.67
CA LYS A 29 5.31 -2.04 11.81
C LYS A 29 6.75 -1.69 11.47
N SER A 30 7.10 -1.62 10.19
CA SER A 30 8.46 -1.28 9.77
C SER A 30 8.76 0.20 9.89
N GLU A 31 7.76 1.02 10.19
CA GLU A 31 7.93 2.47 10.25
C GLU A 31 8.89 2.90 11.36
N LYS A 32 9.81 3.79 10.98
CA LYS A 32 10.73 4.47 11.91
C LYS A 32 10.81 5.94 11.49
N ASN A 33 10.38 6.83 12.37
CA ASN A 33 10.43 8.28 12.13
C ASN A 33 9.77 8.68 10.80
N GLY A 34 8.62 8.06 10.50
CA GLY A 34 7.85 8.39 9.30
C GLY A 34 8.32 7.67 8.03
N THR A 35 9.38 6.87 8.13
CA THR A 35 9.90 6.11 6.99
C THR A 35 9.66 4.62 7.20
N PHE A 36 9.12 3.98 6.17
CA PHE A 36 8.95 2.53 6.14
C PHE A 36 10.20 1.90 5.52
N GLU A 37 10.68 0.82 6.12
CA GLU A 37 11.84 0.11 5.61
C GLU A 37 11.55 -1.38 5.57
N VAL A 38 11.53 -1.95 4.38
CA VAL A 38 11.22 -3.36 4.16
C VAL A 38 12.24 -3.98 3.21
N ASP A 39 12.34 -5.31 3.25
CA ASP A 39 13.18 -6.02 2.29
C ASP A 39 12.49 -6.02 0.92
N VAL A 40 13.25 -6.39 -0.11
CA VAL A 40 12.77 -6.37 -1.49
C VAL A 40 11.58 -7.30 -1.67
N ASP A 41 11.63 -8.48 -1.08
CA ASP A 41 10.54 -9.47 -1.20
C ASP A 41 9.24 -8.94 -0.57
N THR A 42 9.33 -8.34 0.61
CA THR A 42 8.16 -7.75 1.27
C THR A 42 7.60 -6.60 0.44
N LYS A 43 8.47 -5.76 -0.13
CA LYS A 43 8.03 -4.67 -1.01
C LYS A 43 7.25 -5.21 -2.21
N ILE A 44 7.80 -6.22 -2.89
CA ILE A 44 7.17 -6.81 -4.07
C ILE A 44 5.80 -7.42 -3.70
N ASP A 45 5.76 -8.20 -2.64
CA ASP A 45 4.52 -8.83 -2.18
C ASP A 45 3.47 -7.77 -1.82
N PHE A 46 3.89 -6.70 -1.15
CA PHE A 46 2.98 -5.63 -0.78
C PHE A 46 2.43 -4.89 -1.99
N MET A 47 3.28 -4.60 -2.97
CA MET A 47 2.84 -3.93 -4.20
C MET A 47 1.88 -4.80 -5.01
N GLU A 48 2.13 -6.11 -5.10
CA GLU A 48 1.22 -7.05 -5.75
C GLU A 48 -0.13 -7.08 -5.03
N PHE A 49 -0.11 -7.12 -3.70
CA PHE A 49 -1.32 -7.07 -2.90
C PHE A 49 -2.12 -5.81 -3.19
N ILE A 50 -1.46 -4.65 -3.21
CA ILE A 50 -2.12 -3.37 -3.48
C ILE A 50 -2.72 -3.36 -4.89
N GLU A 51 -2.01 -3.87 -5.89
CA GLU A 51 -2.53 -3.95 -7.25
C GLU A 51 -3.77 -4.85 -7.33
N ASP A 52 -3.73 -6.01 -6.71
CA ASP A 52 -4.86 -6.93 -6.71
C ASP A 52 -6.07 -6.31 -6.02
N GLU A 53 -5.86 -5.62 -4.90
CA GLU A 53 -6.94 -4.94 -4.19
C GLU A 53 -7.50 -3.75 -4.98
N SER A 54 -6.67 -3.04 -5.72
CA SER A 54 -7.14 -1.92 -6.55
C SER A 54 -8.11 -2.41 -7.62
N ILE A 55 -7.86 -3.57 -8.19
CA ILE A 55 -8.74 -4.20 -9.18
C ILE A 55 -10.01 -4.70 -8.50
N TYR A 56 -9.88 -5.31 -7.32
CA TYR A 56 -11.02 -5.83 -6.56
C TYR A 56 -12.06 -4.73 -6.24
N TRP A 57 -11.60 -3.51 -5.97
CA TRP A 57 -12.48 -2.40 -5.58
C TRP A 57 -12.99 -1.58 -6.77
N MET A 58 -12.72 -2.00 -8.01
CA MET A 58 -13.36 -1.39 -9.17
C MET A 58 -14.86 -1.67 -9.15
N ASP A 59 -15.65 -0.76 -9.73
CA ASP A 59 -17.09 -0.93 -9.75
C ASP A 59 -17.52 -1.96 -10.82
N ALA A 60 -18.85 -2.18 -10.94
CA ALA A 60 -19.40 -3.17 -11.86
C ALA A 60 -19.06 -2.89 -13.33
N ASN A 61 -18.68 -1.67 -13.67
CA ASN A 61 -18.29 -1.27 -15.04
C ASN A 61 -16.77 -1.27 -15.22
N HIS A 62 -16.02 -1.82 -14.28
CA HIS A 62 -14.55 -1.82 -14.24
C HIS A 62 -13.98 -0.41 -14.19
N GLU A 63 -14.70 0.53 -13.59
CA GLU A 63 -14.20 1.88 -13.35
C GLU A 63 -13.64 1.99 -11.94
N ALA A 64 -12.61 2.84 -11.78
CA ALA A 64 -11.95 3.00 -10.50
C ALA A 64 -12.88 3.63 -9.45
N SER A 65 -12.99 3.00 -8.28
CA SER A 65 -13.69 3.55 -7.13
C SER A 65 -12.75 4.46 -6.32
N PRO A 66 -13.25 5.23 -5.33
CA PRO A 66 -12.36 5.97 -4.43
C PRO A 66 -11.31 5.11 -3.75
N LYS A 67 -11.66 3.87 -3.39
CA LYS A 67 -10.71 2.93 -2.80
C LYS A 67 -9.63 2.52 -3.80
N THR A 68 -10.02 2.30 -5.07
CA THR A 68 -9.08 2.00 -6.14
C THR A 68 -8.07 3.14 -6.30
N TYR A 69 -8.53 4.39 -6.34
CA TYR A 69 -7.63 5.54 -6.46
C TYR A 69 -6.66 5.64 -5.28
N MET A 70 -7.14 5.39 -4.07
CA MET A 70 -6.28 5.41 -2.89
C MET A 70 -5.19 4.33 -2.98
N LEU A 71 -5.57 3.11 -3.36
CA LEU A 71 -4.63 2.00 -3.49
C LEU A 71 -3.61 2.27 -4.59
N GLU A 72 -4.04 2.79 -5.73
CA GLU A 72 -3.13 3.16 -6.82
C GLU A 72 -2.15 4.25 -6.38
N SER A 73 -2.61 5.23 -5.60
CA SER A 73 -1.73 6.29 -5.10
C SER A 73 -0.63 5.72 -4.18
N ILE A 74 -0.99 4.74 -3.35
CA ILE A 74 -0.01 4.07 -2.47
C ILE A 74 1.03 3.33 -3.32
N ARG A 75 0.57 2.55 -4.30
CA ARG A 75 1.46 1.81 -5.20
C ARG A 75 2.40 2.76 -5.93
N ASP A 76 1.87 3.83 -6.51
CA ASP A 76 2.66 4.78 -7.27
C ASP A 76 3.71 5.47 -6.40
N ASP A 77 3.34 5.87 -5.19
CA ASP A 77 4.29 6.51 -4.28
C ASP A 77 5.44 5.58 -3.89
N ILE A 78 5.12 4.31 -3.63
CA ILE A 78 6.16 3.32 -3.32
C ILE A 78 7.05 3.10 -4.55
N PHE A 79 6.45 2.94 -5.72
CA PHE A 79 7.18 2.73 -6.96
C PHE A 79 8.16 3.87 -7.23
N TYR A 80 7.69 5.12 -7.17
CA TYR A 80 8.54 6.27 -7.44
C TYR A 80 9.68 6.45 -6.44
N GLN A 81 9.47 6.03 -5.20
CA GLN A 81 10.49 6.18 -4.16
C GLN A 81 11.52 5.04 -4.15
N THR A 82 11.17 3.89 -4.69
CA THR A 82 12.00 2.68 -4.57
C THR A 82 12.58 2.15 -5.88
N ASN A 83 12.25 2.76 -6.99
CA ASN A 83 12.80 2.38 -8.31
C ASN A 83 13.55 3.51 -8.98
#